data_0d4911fa969c4daf2e38da09ff3c943c
#
_entry.id   0d4911fa969c4daf2e38da09ff3c943c
#
_cell.length_a   1.000
_cell.length_b   1.000
_cell.length_c   1.000
_cell.angle_alpha   90.00
_cell.angle_beta   90.00
_cell.angle_gamma   90.00
#
_symmetry.space_group_name_H-M   'P 1'
#
loop_
_entity.id
_entity.type
_entity.pdbx_description
1 polymer ?
#
loop_
_entity_poly.entity_id
_entity_poly.type
_entity_poly.pdbx_seq_one_letter_code
_entity_poly.pdbx_strand_id
1 'polypeptide(L)'
;MRLFGPFALLLAVSCSTTPDQPEAVVQTPEAPAASVPSSSTAERDAWQKPQIILELMGNDLRGRKVADLKAGDGYFTFKMIEVGANVIAIDDDPANIALIEARKKELNLGDDRLQVRLVKLGETGLAPDEVEVCVMIHGFVRIPNKLEFITQVYNATQEPKPFFLVEWLNSATPIGPPMSDRMSSEKIMDEIGMVGYTDIGAYSAKIPYQVFLFASYQTEVLPMPEGVDPESLLP
;
A
#
# COMPACT_ATOMS: atom_id res chain seq x y z
N MET A 1 -12.16 103.59 -7.39
CA MET A 1 -12.87 103.13 -8.61
C MET A 1 -12.68 101.63 -8.73
N ARG A 2 -13.76 100.94 -8.54
CA ARG A 2 -13.75 99.44 -8.41
C ARG A 2 -13.72 98.77 -9.76
N LEU A 3 -12.87 97.70 -9.95
CA LEU A 3 -13.03 96.76 -11.06
C LEU A 3 -12.89 95.39 -10.50
N PHE A 4 -13.96 94.64 -10.67
CA PHE A 4 -14.05 93.20 -10.39
C PHE A 4 -13.49 92.42 -11.58
N GLY A 5 -12.62 91.40 -11.37
CA GLY A 5 -12.22 90.43 -12.31
C GLY A 5 -12.77 89.04 -11.87
N PRO A 6 -13.13 88.19 -12.81
CA PRO A 6 -13.86 86.96 -12.50
C PRO A 6 -12.93 85.79 -12.04
N PHE A 7 -13.46 85.09 -11.10
CA PHE A 7 -12.86 83.91 -10.48
C PHE A 7 -13.12 82.75 -11.43
N ALA A 8 -12.07 82.10 -12.02
CA ALA A 8 -12.18 80.86 -12.75
C ALA A 8 -12.05 79.68 -11.82
N LEU A 9 -13.13 78.88 -11.72
CA LEU A 9 -13.16 77.66 -10.93
C LEU A 9 -12.58 76.53 -11.75
N LEU A 10 -11.35 76.01 -11.41
CA LEU A 10 -10.76 74.84 -11.94
C LEU A 10 -11.29 73.63 -11.18
N LEU A 11 -12.12 72.79 -11.86
CA LEU A 11 -12.49 71.46 -11.40
C LEU A 11 -11.35 70.49 -11.68
N ALA A 12 -10.64 70.06 -10.64
CA ALA A 12 -9.70 68.94 -10.74
C ALA A 12 -10.46 67.65 -10.61
N VAL A 13 -10.52 66.89 -11.70
CA VAL A 13 -11.01 65.49 -11.72
C VAL A 13 -9.89 64.63 -11.18
N SER A 14 -10.02 64.14 -9.97
CA SER A 14 -9.13 63.14 -9.37
C SER A 14 -9.54 61.75 -9.79
N CYS A 15 -8.80 61.12 -10.75
CA CYS A 15 -8.91 59.69 -11.00
C CYS A 15 -8.22 58.93 -9.89
N SER A 16 -9.02 58.37 -8.99
CA SER A 16 -8.55 57.37 -8.02
C SER A 16 -8.41 56.02 -8.69
N THR A 17 -7.22 55.62 -9.08
CA THR A 17 -6.90 54.22 -9.41
C THR A 17 -6.77 53.43 -8.13
N THR A 18 -7.77 52.61 -7.83
CA THR A 18 -7.72 51.62 -6.75
C THR A 18 -6.71 50.54 -7.16
N PRO A 19 -5.72 50.19 -6.34
CA PRO A 19 -4.87 49.04 -6.66
C PRO A 19 -5.70 47.79 -6.50
N ASP A 20 -5.62 46.96 -7.55
CA ASP A 20 -6.17 45.62 -7.64
C ASP A 20 -5.63 44.79 -6.46
N GLN A 21 -6.50 44.47 -5.48
CA GLN A 21 -6.17 43.52 -4.44
C GLN A 21 -6.22 42.12 -5.08
N PRO A 22 -5.17 41.30 -4.92
CA PRO A 22 -5.30 39.90 -5.34
C PRO A 22 -6.41 39.25 -4.53
N GLU A 23 -7.37 38.63 -5.25
CA GLU A 23 -8.41 37.78 -4.66
C GLU A 23 -7.76 36.77 -3.73
N ALA A 24 -8.15 36.83 -2.46
CA ALA A 24 -7.78 35.78 -1.51
C ALA A 24 -8.34 34.45 -2.00
N VAL A 25 -7.46 33.56 -2.43
CA VAL A 25 -7.79 32.16 -2.69
C VAL A 25 -8.37 31.60 -1.40
N VAL A 26 -9.69 31.45 -1.36
CA VAL A 26 -10.38 30.74 -0.28
C VAL A 26 -9.91 29.29 -0.37
N GLN A 27 -8.91 28.94 0.42
CA GLN A 27 -8.57 27.54 0.66
C GLN A 27 -9.78 26.92 1.36
N THR A 28 -10.54 26.14 0.60
CA THR A 28 -11.52 25.23 1.19
C THR A 28 -10.75 24.33 2.16
N PRO A 29 -11.17 24.22 3.43
CA PRO A 29 -10.50 23.32 4.36
C PRO A 29 -10.57 21.91 3.77
N GLU A 30 -9.42 21.34 3.44
CA GLU A 30 -9.30 19.93 3.08
C GLU A 30 -9.88 19.14 4.27
N ALA A 31 -10.92 18.36 3.99
CA ALA A 31 -11.52 17.51 5.01
C ALA A 31 -10.41 16.61 5.57
N PRO A 32 -10.27 16.51 6.90
CA PRO A 32 -9.22 15.68 7.48
C PRO A 32 -9.33 14.28 6.90
N ALA A 33 -8.21 13.76 6.38
CA ALA A 33 -8.11 12.39 5.91
C ALA A 33 -8.74 11.48 6.97
N ALA A 34 -9.74 10.70 6.58
CA ALA A 34 -10.42 9.79 7.49
C ALA A 34 -9.36 8.79 8.01
N SER A 35 -8.78 9.09 9.16
CA SER A 35 -7.91 8.18 9.87
C SER A 35 -8.68 6.91 10.10
N VAL A 36 -8.10 5.75 9.77
CA VAL A 36 -8.65 4.46 10.22
C VAL A 36 -8.80 4.59 11.72
N PRO A 37 -10.01 4.44 12.29
CA PRO A 37 -10.19 4.61 13.71
C PRO A 37 -9.23 3.67 14.44
N SER A 38 -8.66 4.11 15.57
CA SER A 38 -8.02 3.22 16.55
C SER A 38 -9.11 2.32 17.12
N SER A 39 -9.51 1.33 16.31
CA SER A 39 -10.56 0.37 16.65
C SER A 39 -9.98 -0.69 17.58
N SER A 40 -10.79 -1.19 18.50
CA SER A 40 -10.42 -2.38 19.25
C SER A 40 -10.06 -3.52 18.29
N THR A 41 -9.23 -4.46 18.72
CA THR A 41 -8.86 -5.63 17.89
C THR A 41 -10.10 -6.35 17.34
N ALA A 42 -11.17 -6.44 18.11
CA ALA A 42 -12.42 -7.08 17.68
C ALA A 42 -13.14 -6.32 16.56
N GLU A 43 -13.15 -4.98 16.60
CA GLU A 43 -13.70 -4.17 15.51
C GLU A 43 -12.86 -4.29 14.25
N ARG A 44 -11.53 -4.30 14.39
CA ARG A 44 -10.60 -4.52 13.27
C ARG A 44 -10.79 -5.91 12.68
N ASP A 45 -10.89 -6.96 13.49
CA ASP A 45 -11.17 -8.33 13.04
C ASP A 45 -12.51 -8.42 12.26
N ALA A 46 -13.51 -7.64 12.68
CA ALA A 46 -14.83 -7.69 12.07
C ALA A 46 -14.83 -7.21 10.59
N TRP A 47 -14.03 -6.19 10.24
CA TRP A 47 -13.98 -5.69 8.86
C TRP A 47 -12.75 -6.19 8.09
N GLN A 48 -11.60 -6.36 8.75
CA GLN A 48 -10.35 -6.74 8.06
C GLN A 48 -10.27 -8.24 7.78
N LYS A 49 -11.06 -9.07 8.50
CA LYS A 49 -11.19 -10.51 8.28
C LYS A 49 -9.84 -11.25 8.19
N PRO A 50 -8.97 -11.11 9.21
CA PRO A 50 -7.61 -11.64 9.13
C PRO A 50 -7.54 -13.14 8.89
N GLN A 51 -8.49 -13.93 9.44
CA GLN A 51 -8.54 -15.38 9.22
C GLN A 51 -8.74 -15.71 7.74
N ILE A 52 -9.63 -14.98 7.05
CA ILE A 52 -9.88 -15.18 5.62
C ILE A 52 -8.65 -14.77 4.81
N ILE A 53 -7.98 -13.68 5.17
CA ILE A 53 -6.74 -13.25 4.50
C ILE A 53 -5.65 -14.32 4.66
N LEU A 54 -5.47 -14.87 5.87
CA LEU A 54 -4.50 -15.95 6.12
C LEU A 54 -4.85 -17.23 5.36
N GLU A 55 -6.15 -17.58 5.26
CA GLU A 55 -6.61 -18.71 4.44
C GLU A 55 -6.30 -18.52 2.96
N LEU A 56 -6.48 -17.29 2.43
CA LEU A 56 -6.16 -16.93 1.04
C LEU A 56 -4.66 -16.96 0.75
N MET A 57 -3.81 -16.72 1.74
CA MET A 57 -2.35 -16.86 1.63
C MET A 57 -1.87 -18.31 1.60
N GLY A 58 -2.78 -19.27 1.73
CA GLY A 58 -2.48 -20.68 1.87
C GLY A 58 -2.52 -21.12 3.32
N ASN A 59 -3.25 -22.18 3.60
CA ASN A 59 -3.65 -22.60 4.96
C ASN A 59 -2.50 -23.00 5.89
N ASP A 60 -1.27 -23.12 5.41
CA ASP A 60 -0.15 -23.56 6.24
C ASP A 60 1.08 -22.65 6.10
N LEU A 61 1.16 -21.69 6.99
CA LEU A 61 2.32 -20.82 7.16
C LEU A 61 3.32 -21.35 8.20
N ARG A 62 3.09 -22.51 8.80
CA ARG A 62 3.94 -23.05 9.88
C ARG A 62 5.35 -23.29 9.40
N GLY A 63 6.29 -22.69 10.13
CA GLY A 63 7.72 -22.77 9.82
C GLY A 63 8.16 -21.94 8.61
N ARG A 64 7.23 -21.41 7.83
CA ARG A 64 7.58 -20.58 6.65
C ARG A 64 8.12 -19.24 7.06
N LYS A 65 9.12 -18.77 6.36
CA LYS A 65 9.70 -17.44 6.54
C LYS A 65 8.93 -16.42 5.70
N VAL A 66 8.20 -15.55 6.36
CA VAL A 66 7.29 -14.57 5.75
C VAL A 66 7.80 -13.15 5.98
N ALA A 67 7.89 -12.33 4.94
CA ALA A 67 8.11 -10.90 5.07
C ALA A 67 6.77 -10.16 5.13
N ASP A 68 6.52 -9.45 6.23
CA ASP A 68 5.42 -8.52 6.40
C ASP A 68 5.89 -7.12 6.04
N LEU A 69 5.60 -6.71 4.80
CA LEU A 69 6.05 -5.43 4.22
C LEU A 69 5.07 -4.32 4.60
N LYS A 70 5.56 -3.23 5.17
CA LYS A 70 4.73 -2.16 5.76
C LYS A 70 3.86 -2.69 6.91
N ALA A 71 4.52 -3.39 7.84
CA ALA A 71 3.89 -4.14 8.93
C ALA A 71 2.99 -3.28 9.86
N GLY A 72 3.14 -1.95 9.83
CA GLY A 72 2.36 -1.03 10.66
C GLY A 72 2.55 -1.32 12.14
N ASP A 73 1.45 -1.41 12.87
CA ASP A 73 1.44 -1.75 14.31
C ASP A 73 1.72 -3.24 14.61
N GLY A 74 2.04 -4.03 13.57
CA GLY A 74 2.29 -5.47 13.71
C GLY A 74 1.04 -6.35 13.79
N TYR A 75 -0.15 -5.80 13.54
CA TYR A 75 -1.38 -6.57 13.68
C TYR A 75 -1.36 -7.88 12.87
N PHE A 76 -0.98 -7.86 11.60
CA PHE A 76 -0.86 -9.08 10.80
C PHE A 76 0.42 -9.87 11.10
N THR A 77 1.51 -9.20 11.45
CA THR A 77 2.73 -9.84 11.93
C THR A 77 2.42 -10.86 13.03
N PHE A 78 1.71 -10.45 14.08
CA PHE A 78 1.42 -11.34 15.20
C PHE A 78 0.39 -12.41 14.84
N LYS A 79 -0.59 -12.13 13.98
CA LYS A 79 -1.52 -13.16 13.49
C LYS A 79 -0.83 -14.23 12.64
N MET A 80 0.16 -13.87 11.83
CA MET A 80 0.98 -14.86 11.11
C MET A 80 1.83 -15.70 12.06
N ILE A 81 2.39 -15.09 13.11
CA ILE A 81 3.13 -15.82 14.16
C ILE A 81 2.19 -16.79 14.91
N GLU A 82 0.98 -16.41 15.22
CA GLU A 82 -0.03 -17.27 15.88
C GLU A 82 -0.33 -18.54 15.08
N VAL A 83 -0.34 -18.45 13.75
CA VAL A 83 -0.52 -19.63 12.86
C VAL A 83 0.80 -20.33 12.53
N GLY A 84 1.92 -19.93 13.15
CA GLY A 84 3.18 -20.64 13.14
C GLY A 84 4.23 -20.13 12.16
N ALA A 85 4.03 -19.03 11.47
CA ALA A 85 5.04 -18.42 10.61
C ALA A 85 6.24 -17.89 11.41
N ASN A 86 7.40 -17.82 10.75
CA ASN A 86 8.56 -17.05 11.19
C ASN A 86 8.55 -15.75 10.39
N VAL A 87 8.42 -14.59 11.05
CA VAL A 87 8.12 -13.35 10.37
C VAL A 87 9.30 -12.38 10.41
N ILE A 88 9.56 -11.72 9.27
CA ILE A 88 10.35 -10.49 9.20
C ILE A 88 9.36 -9.34 9.04
N ALA A 89 9.14 -8.58 10.10
CA ALA A 89 8.30 -7.38 10.07
C ALA A 89 9.14 -6.18 9.62
N ILE A 90 8.70 -5.51 8.58
CA ILE A 90 9.44 -4.42 7.91
C ILE A 90 8.56 -3.19 7.85
N ASP A 91 9.03 -2.06 8.33
CA ASP A 91 8.32 -0.78 8.22
C ASP A 91 9.32 0.39 8.07
N ASP A 92 8.87 1.52 7.53
CA ASP A 92 9.64 2.75 7.40
C ASP A 92 9.34 3.77 8.52
N ASP A 93 8.34 3.49 9.36
CA ASP A 93 8.01 4.32 10.52
C ASP A 93 8.65 3.75 11.79
N PRO A 94 9.61 4.47 12.43
CA PRO A 94 10.23 4.03 13.67
C PRO A 94 9.22 3.86 14.82
N ALA A 95 8.07 4.54 14.80
CA ALA A 95 7.04 4.36 15.81
C ALA A 95 6.37 2.98 15.68
N ASN A 96 6.10 2.52 14.46
CA ASN A 96 5.60 1.18 14.20
C ASN A 96 6.60 0.11 14.63
N ILE A 97 7.87 0.28 14.29
CA ILE A 97 8.96 -0.62 14.72
C ILE A 97 9.01 -0.73 16.24
N ALA A 98 8.90 0.40 16.95
CA ALA A 98 8.91 0.38 18.42
C ALA A 98 7.72 -0.38 19.02
N LEU A 99 6.53 -0.29 18.40
CA LEU A 99 5.35 -1.05 18.83
C LEU A 99 5.55 -2.56 18.64
N ILE A 100 6.08 -2.97 17.48
CA ILE A 100 6.34 -4.38 17.18
C ILE A 100 7.40 -4.94 18.12
N GLU A 101 8.50 -4.22 18.36
CA GLU A 101 9.56 -4.63 19.28
C GLU A 101 9.07 -4.74 20.73
N ALA A 102 8.23 -3.80 21.17
CA ALA A 102 7.63 -3.88 22.52
C ALA A 102 6.77 -5.16 22.66
N ARG A 103 5.95 -5.46 21.67
CA ARG A 103 5.09 -6.66 21.68
C ARG A 103 5.90 -7.95 21.52
N LYS A 104 6.96 -7.95 20.71
CA LYS A 104 7.93 -9.05 20.59
C LYS A 104 8.51 -9.40 21.96
N LYS A 105 8.97 -8.39 22.70
CA LYS A 105 9.52 -8.55 24.04
C LYS A 105 8.48 -9.07 25.04
N GLU A 106 7.27 -8.54 25.02
CA GLU A 106 6.17 -8.98 25.88
C GLU A 106 5.85 -10.47 25.69
N LEU A 107 5.89 -10.93 24.42
CA LEU A 107 5.60 -12.32 24.05
C LEU A 107 6.85 -13.23 24.16
N ASN A 108 8.02 -12.70 24.54
CA ASN A 108 9.29 -13.42 24.62
C ASN A 108 9.67 -14.14 23.30
N LEU A 109 9.41 -13.48 22.15
CA LEU A 109 9.74 -14.03 20.84
C LEU A 109 11.23 -13.84 20.53
N GLY A 110 11.93 -14.91 20.13
CA GLY A 110 13.29 -14.85 19.62
C GLY A 110 13.36 -14.34 18.18
N ASP A 111 14.57 -14.05 17.70
CA ASP A 111 14.80 -13.60 16.31
C ASP A 111 14.55 -14.70 15.28
N ASP A 112 14.50 -15.94 15.70
CA ASP A 112 14.07 -17.09 14.92
C ASP A 112 12.56 -17.05 14.59
N ARG A 113 11.77 -16.38 15.45
CA ARG A 113 10.32 -16.25 15.29
C ARG A 113 9.90 -14.91 14.70
N LEU A 114 10.56 -13.83 15.12
CA LEU A 114 10.25 -12.47 14.68
C LEU A 114 11.53 -11.64 14.57
N GLN A 115 11.88 -11.25 13.35
CA GLN A 115 12.82 -10.18 13.09
C GLN A 115 12.07 -8.88 12.82
N VAL A 116 12.63 -7.74 13.25
CA VAL A 116 12.02 -6.42 13.02
C VAL A 116 13.04 -5.54 12.31
N ARG A 117 12.65 -4.90 11.22
CA ARG A 117 13.57 -4.10 10.39
C ARG A 117 12.99 -2.73 10.09
N LEU A 118 13.72 -1.69 10.43
CA LEU A 118 13.46 -0.32 9.95
C LEU A 118 14.15 -0.13 8.59
N VAL A 119 13.41 0.29 7.58
CA VAL A 119 13.91 0.56 6.23
C VAL A 119 13.50 1.96 5.78
N LYS A 120 13.96 2.40 4.61
CA LYS A 120 13.40 3.60 3.98
C LYS A 120 12.15 3.24 3.17
N LEU A 121 11.24 4.19 3.04
CA LEU A 121 10.03 4.02 2.23
C LEU A 121 10.39 3.59 0.79
N GLY A 122 9.86 2.45 0.36
CA GLY A 122 10.15 1.86 -0.95
C GLY A 122 11.34 0.89 -0.97
N GLU A 123 11.95 0.61 0.18
CA GLU A 123 12.95 -0.46 0.34
C GLU A 123 12.33 -1.66 1.06
N THR A 124 12.72 -2.87 0.70
CA THR A 124 12.32 -4.10 1.41
C THR A 124 13.31 -4.49 2.50
N GLY A 125 14.58 -4.09 2.38
CA GLY A 125 15.64 -4.50 3.30
C GLY A 125 15.88 -6.01 3.35
N LEU A 126 15.45 -6.72 2.32
CA LEU A 126 15.61 -8.17 2.18
C LEU A 126 16.78 -8.52 1.24
N ALA A 127 17.47 -9.61 1.54
CA ALA A 127 18.44 -10.20 0.65
C ALA A 127 17.74 -11.07 -0.44
N PRO A 128 18.41 -11.39 -1.56
CA PRO A 128 17.87 -12.31 -2.54
C PRO A 128 17.51 -13.67 -1.92
N ASP A 129 16.36 -14.21 -2.31
CA ASP A 129 15.80 -15.49 -1.86
C ASP A 129 15.75 -15.67 -0.32
N GLU A 130 15.64 -14.54 0.40
CA GLU A 130 15.66 -14.55 1.86
C GLU A 130 14.39 -15.13 2.48
N VAL A 131 13.23 -14.97 1.82
CA VAL A 131 11.93 -15.36 2.37
C VAL A 131 11.17 -16.27 1.41
N GLU A 132 10.23 -17.04 1.95
CA GLU A 132 9.38 -17.94 1.16
C GLU A 132 8.07 -17.25 0.72
N VAL A 133 7.66 -16.19 1.42
CA VAL A 133 6.42 -15.44 1.16
C VAL A 133 6.65 -13.96 1.45
N CYS A 134 6.17 -13.10 0.57
CA CYS A 134 6.01 -11.69 0.87
C CYS A 134 4.52 -11.34 0.98
N VAL A 135 4.18 -10.53 1.98
CA VAL A 135 2.83 -9.98 2.15
C VAL A 135 2.89 -8.49 2.42
N MET A 136 1.92 -7.74 1.93
CA MET A 136 1.78 -6.31 2.18
C MET A 136 0.30 -5.95 2.32
N ILE A 137 -0.07 -5.31 3.42
CA ILE A 137 -1.46 -5.01 3.73
C ILE A 137 -1.66 -3.52 3.92
N HIS A 138 -2.41 -2.88 2.98
CA HIS A 138 -2.75 -1.45 2.96
C HIS A 138 -1.54 -0.50 2.88
N GLY A 139 -0.54 -0.82 2.08
CA GLY A 139 0.67 -0.01 1.99
C GLY A 139 1.15 0.30 0.58
N PHE A 140 0.74 -0.49 -0.40
CA PHE A 140 1.30 -0.49 -1.75
C PHE A 140 1.07 0.84 -2.50
N VAL A 141 -0.09 1.46 -2.35
CA VAL A 141 -0.42 2.72 -3.03
C VAL A 141 0.59 3.82 -2.70
N ARG A 142 1.14 3.84 -1.49
CA ARG A 142 2.09 4.85 -1.01
C ARG A 142 3.54 4.60 -1.42
N ILE A 143 3.87 3.44 -1.98
CA ILE A 143 5.22 3.15 -2.45
C ILE A 143 5.55 4.08 -3.63
N PRO A 144 6.64 4.89 -3.57
CA PRO A 144 6.91 5.91 -4.57
C PRO A 144 7.38 5.32 -5.91
N ASN A 145 8.24 4.32 -5.88
CA ASN A 145 8.78 3.65 -7.07
C ASN A 145 8.36 2.17 -7.05
N LYS A 146 7.13 1.92 -7.49
CA LYS A 146 6.52 0.59 -7.39
C LYS A 146 7.26 -0.49 -8.16
N LEU A 147 7.74 -0.17 -9.37
CA LEU A 147 8.46 -1.12 -10.21
C LEU A 147 9.75 -1.61 -9.52
N GLU A 148 10.51 -0.70 -8.94
CA GLU A 148 11.73 -1.04 -8.20
C GLU A 148 11.40 -1.84 -6.93
N PHE A 149 10.38 -1.43 -6.20
CA PHE A 149 9.94 -2.14 -5.00
C PHE A 149 9.48 -3.57 -5.30
N ILE A 150 8.64 -3.76 -6.33
CA ILE A 150 8.18 -5.10 -6.74
C ILE A 150 9.36 -5.95 -7.22
N THR A 151 10.35 -5.35 -7.90
CA THR A 151 11.58 -6.05 -8.29
C THR A 151 12.38 -6.53 -7.09
N GLN A 152 12.48 -5.72 -6.03
CA GLN A 152 13.10 -6.15 -4.76
C GLN A 152 12.32 -7.31 -4.13
N VAL A 153 10.97 -7.22 -4.08
CA VAL A 153 10.09 -8.29 -3.57
C VAL A 153 10.31 -9.59 -4.37
N TYR A 154 10.28 -9.50 -5.70
CA TYR A 154 10.48 -10.64 -6.59
C TYR A 154 11.83 -11.33 -6.36
N ASN A 155 12.91 -10.55 -6.23
CA ASN A 155 14.24 -11.07 -6.01
C ASN A 155 14.43 -11.66 -4.61
N ALA A 156 13.74 -11.12 -3.61
CA ALA A 156 13.87 -11.55 -2.23
C ALA A 156 13.05 -12.81 -1.90
N THR A 157 12.09 -13.17 -2.76
CA THR A 157 11.17 -14.28 -2.51
C THR A 157 11.66 -15.52 -3.27
N GLN A 158 11.71 -16.66 -2.58
CA GLN A 158 12.03 -17.97 -3.16
C GLN A 158 10.91 -18.43 -4.12
N GLU A 159 11.24 -19.24 -5.11
CA GLU A 159 10.24 -19.82 -6.02
C GLU A 159 9.19 -20.66 -5.26
N PRO A 160 7.93 -20.54 -5.64
CA PRO A 160 7.33 -19.86 -6.79
C PRO A 160 7.07 -18.34 -6.59
N LYS A 161 7.81 -17.68 -5.74
CA LYS A 161 7.79 -16.22 -5.49
C LYS A 161 6.42 -15.66 -5.07
N PRO A 162 5.73 -16.26 -4.10
CA PRO A 162 4.40 -15.80 -3.71
C PRO A 162 4.45 -14.40 -3.08
N PHE A 163 3.72 -13.50 -3.68
CA PHE A 163 3.51 -12.14 -3.20
C PHE A 163 2.01 -11.89 -3.03
N PHE A 164 1.59 -11.59 -1.82
CA PHE A 164 0.21 -11.30 -1.46
C PHE A 164 0.05 -9.82 -1.10
N LEU A 165 -0.99 -9.21 -1.65
CA LEU A 165 -1.36 -7.83 -1.38
C LEU A 165 -2.80 -7.76 -0.90
N VAL A 166 -3.07 -6.91 0.09
CA VAL A 166 -4.43 -6.51 0.44
C VAL A 166 -4.50 -5.00 0.32
N GLU A 167 -5.43 -4.52 -0.51
CA GLU A 167 -5.64 -3.09 -0.69
C GLU A 167 -7.12 -2.72 -0.57
N TRP A 168 -7.40 -1.44 -0.42
CA TRP A 168 -8.76 -0.93 -0.39
C TRP A 168 -9.41 -1.03 -1.76
N LEU A 169 -10.69 -1.41 -1.79
CA LEU A 169 -11.48 -1.34 -3.03
C LEU A 169 -11.46 0.09 -3.58
N ASN A 170 -11.27 0.21 -4.89
CA ASN A 170 -11.34 1.49 -5.60
C ASN A 170 -12.81 1.90 -5.85
N SER A 171 -13.60 1.91 -4.77
CA SER A 171 -15.00 2.34 -4.73
C SER A 171 -15.31 2.95 -3.38
N ALA A 172 -16.41 3.69 -3.26
CA ALA A 172 -16.83 4.28 -2.00
C ALA A 172 -17.10 3.20 -0.95
N THR A 173 -16.44 3.32 0.21
CA THR A 173 -16.61 2.41 1.35
C THR A 173 -16.82 3.23 2.63
N PRO A 174 -17.53 2.69 3.65
CA PRO A 174 -17.80 3.42 4.90
C PRO A 174 -16.56 3.70 5.74
N ILE A 175 -15.47 2.97 5.49
CA ILE A 175 -14.16 3.13 6.17
C ILE A 175 -13.04 3.11 5.12
N GLY A 176 -11.85 3.54 5.52
CA GLY A 176 -10.64 3.53 4.68
C GLY A 176 -10.22 4.93 4.23
N PRO A 177 -9.13 5.04 3.47
CA PRO A 177 -8.60 6.30 3.00
C PRO A 177 -9.51 6.94 1.92
N PRO A 178 -9.34 8.24 1.63
CA PRO A 178 -10.01 8.89 0.51
C PRO A 178 -9.79 8.15 -0.81
N MET A 179 -10.70 8.33 -1.76
CA MET A 179 -10.61 7.70 -3.09
C MET A 179 -9.33 8.07 -3.86
N SER A 180 -8.81 9.29 -3.63
CA SER A 180 -7.52 9.75 -4.20
C SER A 180 -6.32 8.88 -3.79
N ASP A 181 -6.42 8.22 -2.64
CA ASP A 181 -5.37 7.41 -2.04
C ASP A 181 -5.61 5.90 -2.26
N ARG A 182 -6.44 5.56 -3.24
CA ARG A 182 -6.74 4.19 -3.65
C ARG A 182 -6.31 3.93 -5.09
N MET A 183 -6.04 2.69 -5.38
CA MET A 183 -5.67 2.21 -6.72
C MET A 183 -6.58 1.05 -7.11
N SER A 184 -6.93 0.96 -8.40
CA SER A 184 -7.71 -0.18 -8.87
C SER A 184 -6.88 -1.46 -8.88
N SER A 185 -7.53 -2.60 -8.68
CA SER A 185 -6.89 -3.92 -8.73
C SER A 185 -6.21 -4.17 -10.07
N GLU A 186 -6.82 -3.76 -11.17
CA GLU A 186 -6.28 -3.90 -12.52
C GLU A 186 -4.92 -3.17 -12.63
N LYS A 187 -4.86 -1.92 -12.17
CA LYS A 187 -3.62 -1.16 -12.20
C LYS A 187 -2.52 -1.77 -11.32
N ILE A 188 -2.89 -2.31 -10.14
CA ILE A 188 -1.93 -3.02 -9.28
C ILE A 188 -1.41 -4.28 -9.98
N MET A 189 -2.29 -5.07 -10.60
CA MET A 189 -1.91 -6.27 -11.32
C MET A 189 -1.02 -5.97 -12.53
N ASP A 190 -1.30 -4.89 -13.27
CA ASP A 190 -0.46 -4.43 -14.37
C ASP A 190 0.97 -4.09 -13.90
N GLU A 191 1.11 -3.36 -12.78
CA GLU A 191 2.42 -3.03 -12.21
C GLU A 191 3.19 -4.27 -11.73
N ILE A 192 2.49 -5.25 -11.14
CA ILE A 192 3.08 -6.53 -10.71
C ILE A 192 3.55 -7.34 -11.92
N GLY A 193 2.74 -7.40 -12.97
CA GLY A 193 3.06 -8.15 -14.20
C GLY A 193 4.30 -7.65 -14.93
N MET A 194 4.64 -6.35 -14.80
CA MET A 194 5.84 -5.80 -15.43
C MET A 194 7.16 -6.38 -14.89
N VAL A 195 7.16 -7.02 -13.73
CA VAL A 195 8.38 -7.56 -13.09
C VAL A 195 8.65 -9.02 -13.44
N GLY A 196 7.66 -9.73 -13.96
CA GLY A 196 7.83 -11.14 -14.39
C GLY A 196 7.00 -12.15 -13.62
N TYR A 197 6.07 -11.71 -12.78
CA TYR A 197 5.05 -12.58 -12.24
C TYR A 197 4.14 -13.10 -13.35
N THR A 198 3.83 -14.40 -13.36
CA THR A 198 3.09 -15.07 -14.45
C THR A 198 1.69 -15.51 -14.07
N ASP A 199 1.44 -15.70 -12.78
CA ASP A 199 0.11 -16.02 -12.23
C ASP A 199 -0.30 -14.90 -11.28
N ILE A 200 -1.25 -14.06 -11.72
CA ILE A 200 -1.69 -12.87 -10.99
C ILE A 200 -3.22 -12.87 -10.95
N GLY A 201 -3.79 -12.68 -9.79
CA GLY A 201 -5.23 -12.62 -9.64
C GLY A 201 -5.69 -11.76 -8.47
N ALA A 202 -7.01 -11.51 -8.41
CA ALA A 202 -7.65 -10.71 -7.39
C ALA A 202 -8.92 -11.39 -6.85
N TYR A 203 -9.19 -11.20 -5.55
CA TYR A 203 -10.34 -11.75 -4.86
C TYR A 203 -10.90 -10.76 -3.82
N SER A 204 -12.20 -10.52 -3.81
CA SER A 204 -12.84 -9.58 -2.87
C SER A 204 -14.12 -10.10 -2.18
N ALA A 205 -14.60 -11.29 -2.56
CA ALA A 205 -15.95 -11.72 -2.20
C ALA A 205 -16.21 -11.89 -0.68
N LYS A 206 -15.19 -12.16 0.14
CA LYS A 206 -15.35 -12.44 1.58
C LYS A 206 -14.64 -11.44 2.49
N ILE A 207 -13.97 -10.44 1.92
CA ILE A 207 -13.22 -9.41 2.66
C ILE A 207 -13.85 -8.03 2.41
N PRO A 208 -14.69 -7.53 3.33
CA PRO A 208 -15.38 -6.25 3.14
C PRO A 208 -14.42 -5.10 2.86
N TYR A 209 -14.78 -4.22 1.93
CA TYR A 209 -14.06 -2.98 1.60
C TYR A 209 -12.65 -3.17 1.03
N GLN A 210 -12.19 -4.39 0.83
CA GLN A 210 -10.84 -4.75 0.46
C GLN A 210 -10.81 -5.66 -0.77
N VAL A 211 -9.67 -5.69 -1.43
CA VAL A 211 -9.30 -6.67 -2.43
C VAL A 211 -8.02 -7.37 -2.01
N PHE A 212 -8.01 -8.69 -2.06
CA PHE A 212 -6.83 -9.53 -1.94
C PHE A 212 -6.29 -9.79 -3.33
N LEU A 213 -5.02 -9.49 -3.55
CA LEU A 213 -4.31 -9.79 -4.78
C LEU A 213 -3.23 -10.83 -4.47
N PHE A 214 -3.01 -11.73 -5.40
CA PHE A 214 -1.92 -12.69 -5.33
C PHE A 214 -1.10 -12.64 -6.61
N ALA A 215 0.17 -12.89 -6.47
CA ALA A 215 1.09 -13.04 -7.59
C ALA A 215 2.06 -14.19 -7.29
N SER A 216 2.38 -14.97 -8.31
CA SER A 216 3.41 -16.00 -8.24
C SER A 216 4.13 -16.13 -9.59
N TYR A 217 5.30 -16.75 -9.55
CA TYR A 217 6.04 -17.14 -10.72
C TYR A 217 5.92 -18.64 -10.90
N GLN A 218 5.35 -19.07 -12.01
CA GLN A 218 5.27 -20.50 -12.34
C GLN A 218 6.19 -20.79 -13.52
N THR A 219 7.15 -21.65 -13.27
CA THR A 219 8.05 -22.20 -14.31
C THR A 219 7.46 -23.42 -15.02
N GLU A 220 6.28 -23.90 -14.65
CA GLU A 220 5.69 -25.04 -15.33
C GLU A 220 5.41 -24.71 -16.80
N VAL A 221 6.38 -25.06 -17.64
CA VAL A 221 6.06 -25.52 -18.98
C VAL A 221 5.15 -26.71 -18.78
N LEU A 222 3.84 -26.50 -18.96
CA LEU A 222 2.91 -27.66 -19.01
C LEU A 222 3.54 -28.70 -19.95
N PRO A 223 3.75 -29.95 -19.49
CA PRO A 223 4.29 -30.96 -20.37
C PRO A 223 3.40 -30.99 -21.61
N MET A 224 4.02 -30.87 -22.79
CA MET A 224 3.27 -30.98 -24.04
C MET A 224 2.45 -32.26 -23.99
N PRO A 225 1.16 -32.23 -24.39
CA PRO A 225 0.37 -33.44 -24.43
C PRO A 225 1.13 -34.52 -25.20
N GLU A 226 1.19 -35.72 -24.66
CA GLU A 226 1.83 -36.86 -25.36
C GLU A 226 1.25 -36.97 -26.77
N GLY A 227 2.12 -36.96 -27.80
CA GLY A 227 1.74 -37.11 -29.21
C GLY A 227 1.59 -35.81 -30.01
N VAL A 228 1.83 -34.63 -29.42
CA VAL A 228 1.89 -33.38 -30.19
C VAL A 228 3.32 -33.12 -30.66
N ASP A 229 3.53 -33.13 -31.96
CA ASP A 229 4.80 -32.76 -32.59
C ASP A 229 5.04 -31.26 -32.46
N PRO A 230 6.12 -30.82 -31.77
CA PRO A 230 6.43 -29.38 -31.61
C PRO A 230 6.57 -28.63 -32.94
N GLU A 231 7.04 -29.30 -34.00
CA GLU A 231 7.21 -28.66 -35.32
C GLU A 231 5.86 -28.40 -36.01
N SER A 232 4.78 -29.07 -35.61
CA SER A 232 3.45 -28.83 -36.16
C SER A 232 2.78 -27.53 -35.64
N LEU A 233 3.37 -26.86 -34.65
CA LEU A 233 2.87 -25.63 -34.04
C LEU A 233 3.59 -24.37 -34.54
N LEU A 234 4.57 -24.53 -35.42
CA LEU A 234 5.25 -23.39 -36.04
C LEU A 234 4.47 -22.92 -37.28
N PRO A 235 4.25 -21.61 -37.47
CA PRO A 235 3.54 -21.07 -38.63
C PRO A 235 4.31 -21.21 -39.94
#